data_9f29544a4472d1939f67d65f7be47600
#
_entry.id   9f29544a4472d1939f67d65f7be47600
#
_cell.length_a   1.000
_cell.length_b   1.000
_cell.length_c   1.000
_cell.angle_alpha   90.00
_cell.angle_beta   90.00
_cell.angle_gamma   90.00
#
_symmetry.space_group_name_H-M   'P 1'
#
loop_
_entity.id
_entity.type
_entity.pdbx_description
1 polymer ?
#
loop_
_entity_poly.entity_id
_entity_poly.type
_entity_poly.pdbx_seq_one_letter_code
_entity_poly.pdbx_strand_id
1 'polypeptide(L)'
;MARTRIADAASSLTLRGRCLVAAGVTLGLLGIGLGERALVQVALFVLALPVVSAVGVARQRFRIATRRTVSPARLPRGEDAEVLLEVANTDRRAGGLWVLTEQLPVELGVRPRFVVERLSSGATAPLRYRLHGGRRGRFALGPVRLRLVDPFGLVLRTAAGTDTAALLVTPRVRPLSGSGSLTGAGGNGGEGSRRSIAVHGEDDVSTREYRYGDDLRLVHWRATARTGELMVRLEERPWRAAATLFLDTRLNAHLRGGQVAGAAGDPAPPPDTLEWVVEAAASIGVHLLRQGAGLRVISDSGELTPSLGRGTLGPEELLEQLAELGGSRYAGLQSGVEALRRAGVDGPAICLLGLVGPDDVHALARARSGPGTDAAVLVDVAAWLDAGATGGRRSLSPTARTELCTRQEQAADLLRSAGWQVAVVRPEQSVEEVWRTFTGPVAGLRGAAYGSPVREVPA
;
A
#
# COMPACT_ATOMS: atom_id res chain seq x y z
N MET A 1 1.48 42.63 -22.63
CA MET A 1 1.99 42.71 -21.24
C MET A 1 1.11 43.49 -20.25
N ALA A 2 0.42 44.58 -20.61
CA ALA A 2 -0.45 45.33 -19.68
C ALA A 2 -1.77 44.59 -19.35
N ARG A 3 -2.39 43.91 -20.31
CA ARG A 3 -3.66 43.17 -20.12
C ARG A 3 -3.53 41.98 -19.17
N THR A 4 -2.39 41.27 -19.20
CA THR A 4 -2.13 40.14 -18.25
C THR A 4 -1.95 40.63 -16.82
N ARG A 5 -1.30 41.79 -16.60
CA ARG A 5 -1.14 42.38 -15.25
C ARG A 5 -2.46 42.85 -14.63
N ILE A 6 -3.39 43.35 -15.45
CA ILE A 6 -4.72 43.80 -14.99
C ILE A 6 -5.60 42.56 -14.64
N ALA A 7 -5.54 41.51 -15.45
CA ALA A 7 -6.26 40.27 -15.16
C ALA A 7 -5.73 39.59 -13.89
N ASP A 8 -4.42 39.58 -13.68
CA ASP A 8 -3.80 39.07 -12.46
C ASP A 8 -4.15 39.91 -11.22
N ALA A 9 -4.24 41.23 -11.36
CA ALA A 9 -4.67 42.11 -10.28
C ALA A 9 -6.16 41.92 -9.93
N ALA A 10 -7.02 41.75 -10.94
CA ALA A 10 -8.43 41.47 -10.73
C ALA A 10 -8.68 40.08 -10.08
N SER A 11 -7.86 39.08 -10.38
CA SER A 11 -7.92 37.75 -9.78
C SER A 11 -7.44 37.74 -8.32
N SER A 12 -6.66 38.73 -7.90
CA SER A 12 -6.16 38.89 -6.53
C SER A 12 -7.18 39.52 -5.57
N LEU A 13 -8.23 40.18 -6.07
CA LEU A 13 -9.28 40.80 -5.27
C LEU A 13 -10.19 39.71 -4.64
N THR A 14 -10.39 39.82 -3.34
CA THR A 14 -11.38 39.01 -2.61
C THR A 14 -12.80 39.42 -3.02
N LEU A 15 -13.81 38.64 -2.60
CA LEU A 15 -15.19 39.04 -2.83
C LEU A 15 -15.48 40.42 -2.21
N ARG A 16 -14.97 40.69 -0.99
CA ARG A 16 -15.11 41.98 -0.32
C ARG A 16 -14.46 43.10 -1.12
N GLY A 17 -13.26 42.87 -1.66
CA GLY A 17 -12.58 43.85 -2.54
C GLY A 17 -13.37 44.16 -3.80
N ARG A 18 -13.95 43.13 -4.43
CA ARG A 18 -14.80 43.31 -5.64
C ARG A 18 -16.09 44.09 -5.31
N CYS A 19 -16.75 43.78 -4.23
CA CYS A 19 -17.94 44.51 -3.77
C CYS A 19 -17.61 45.96 -3.47
N LEU A 20 -16.46 46.24 -2.83
CA LEU A 20 -16.03 47.58 -2.51
C LEU A 20 -15.73 48.41 -3.78
N VAL A 21 -15.06 47.81 -4.76
CA VAL A 21 -14.81 48.43 -6.07
C VAL A 21 -16.15 48.73 -6.79
N ALA A 22 -17.06 47.75 -6.81
CA ALA A 22 -18.37 47.94 -7.42
C ALA A 22 -19.16 49.11 -6.75
N ALA A 23 -19.19 49.13 -5.41
CA ALA A 23 -19.85 50.19 -4.64
C ALA A 23 -19.21 51.56 -4.92
N GLY A 24 -17.87 51.65 -4.95
CA GLY A 24 -17.18 52.87 -5.25
C GLY A 24 -17.44 53.41 -6.68
N VAL A 25 -17.49 52.52 -7.67
CA VAL A 25 -17.85 52.86 -9.04
C VAL A 25 -19.31 53.38 -9.12
N THR A 26 -20.24 52.67 -8.47
CA THR A 26 -21.66 53.08 -8.44
C THR A 26 -21.84 54.42 -7.78
N LEU A 27 -21.21 54.64 -6.60
CA LEU A 27 -21.24 55.93 -5.90
C LEU A 27 -20.63 57.06 -6.75
N GLY A 28 -19.54 56.78 -7.47
CA GLY A 28 -18.91 57.74 -8.37
C GLY A 28 -19.80 58.16 -9.52
N LEU A 29 -20.42 57.18 -10.18
CA LEU A 29 -21.38 57.46 -11.26
C LEU A 29 -22.59 58.26 -10.79
N LEU A 30 -23.13 57.89 -9.60
CA LEU A 30 -24.25 58.59 -9.00
C LEU A 30 -23.87 60.03 -8.62
N GLY A 31 -22.69 60.22 -8.00
CA GLY A 31 -22.20 61.54 -7.62
C GLY A 31 -21.97 62.47 -8.82
N ILE A 32 -21.46 61.94 -9.94
CA ILE A 32 -21.32 62.71 -11.20
C ILE A 32 -22.69 63.01 -11.77
N GLY A 33 -23.61 62.03 -11.80
CA GLY A 33 -24.96 62.24 -12.36
C GLY A 33 -25.82 63.25 -11.58
N LEU A 34 -25.63 63.29 -10.24
CA LEU A 34 -26.34 64.23 -9.36
C LEU A 34 -25.60 65.57 -9.15
N GLY A 35 -24.38 65.68 -9.61
CA GLY A 35 -23.55 66.88 -9.40
C GLY A 35 -23.03 67.05 -7.97
N GLU A 36 -23.15 66.01 -7.14
CA GLU A 36 -22.81 66.02 -5.72
C GLU A 36 -21.33 65.68 -5.46
N ARG A 37 -20.53 66.73 -5.13
CA ARG A 37 -19.08 66.62 -4.88
C ARG A 37 -18.75 65.68 -3.69
N ALA A 38 -19.60 65.70 -2.67
CA ALA A 38 -19.39 64.84 -1.49
C ALA A 38 -19.45 63.33 -1.83
N LEU A 39 -20.39 62.93 -2.71
CA LEU A 39 -20.46 61.53 -3.17
C LEU A 39 -19.25 61.12 -3.99
N VAL A 40 -18.72 62.01 -4.84
CA VAL A 40 -17.52 61.76 -5.62
C VAL A 40 -16.29 61.58 -4.72
N GLN A 41 -16.17 62.38 -3.64
CA GLN A 41 -15.07 62.27 -2.69
C GLN A 41 -15.14 60.94 -1.93
N VAL A 42 -16.33 60.51 -1.48
CA VAL A 42 -16.52 59.20 -0.83
C VAL A 42 -16.21 58.07 -1.81
N ALA A 43 -16.65 58.17 -3.05
CA ALA A 43 -16.37 57.17 -4.09
C ALA A 43 -14.86 57.00 -4.31
N LEU A 44 -14.12 58.13 -4.41
CA LEU A 44 -12.66 58.12 -4.57
C LEU A 44 -11.96 57.46 -3.38
N PHE A 45 -12.40 57.77 -2.16
CA PHE A 45 -11.86 57.14 -0.93
C PHE A 45 -12.12 55.64 -0.93
N VAL A 46 -13.34 55.20 -1.26
CA VAL A 46 -13.73 53.80 -1.33
C VAL A 46 -12.88 53.04 -2.37
N LEU A 47 -12.64 53.64 -3.53
CA LEU A 47 -11.82 53.05 -4.59
C LEU A 47 -10.32 53.08 -4.26
N ALA A 48 -9.85 54.05 -3.50
CA ALA A 48 -8.45 54.14 -3.09
C ALA A 48 -8.06 52.99 -2.16
N LEU A 49 -8.98 52.49 -1.31
CA LEU A 49 -8.68 51.42 -0.34
C LEU A 49 -8.20 50.13 -1.01
N PRO A 50 -8.91 49.52 -1.99
CA PRO A 50 -8.44 48.33 -2.67
C PRO A 50 -7.11 48.55 -3.42
N VAL A 51 -6.89 49.76 -3.98
CA VAL A 51 -5.65 50.08 -4.66
C VAL A 51 -4.47 50.12 -3.68
N VAL A 52 -4.63 50.82 -2.56
CA VAL A 52 -3.60 50.88 -1.50
C VAL A 52 -3.29 49.45 -0.95
N SER A 53 -4.33 48.65 -0.70
CA SER A 53 -4.18 47.27 -0.30
C SER A 53 -3.43 46.46 -1.35
N ALA A 54 -3.78 46.60 -2.62
CA ALA A 54 -3.12 45.89 -3.72
C ALA A 54 -1.63 46.27 -3.86
N VAL A 55 -1.32 47.57 -3.75
CA VAL A 55 0.06 48.07 -3.77
C VAL A 55 0.84 47.56 -2.53
N GLY A 56 0.21 47.56 -1.34
CA GLY A 56 0.80 47.04 -0.12
C GLY A 56 1.17 45.57 -0.23
N VAL A 57 0.25 44.75 -0.74
CA VAL A 57 0.47 43.33 -0.97
C VAL A 57 1.47 43.06 -2.10
N ALA A 58 1.43 43.86 -3.18
CA ALA A 58 2.35 43.69 -4.32
C ALA A 58 3.82 44.02 -3.95
N ARG A 59 4.02 44.94 -3.00
CA ARG A 59 5.36 45.30 -2.47
C ARG A 59 5.93 44.23 -1.53
N GLN A 60 5.09 43.39 -0.94
CA GLN A 60 5.57 42.26 -0.13
C GLN A 60 6.10 41.15 -1.05
N ARG A 61 7.36 40.85 -0.92
CA ARG A 61 7.98 39.72 -1.65
C ARG A 61 7.85 38.44 -0.84
N PHE A 62 7.35 37.38 -1.48
CA PHE A 62 7.36 36.05 -0.88
C PHE A 62 8.74 35.42 -1.11
N ARG A 63 9.64 35.63 -0.18
CA ARG A 63 10.88 34.86 -0.12
C ARG A 63 10.83 33.96 1.08
N ILE A 64 10.23 32.79 0.89
CA ILE A 64 10.04 31.80 1.93
C ILE A 64 10.71 30.53 1.46
N ALA A 65 11.57 29.99 2.31
CA ALA A 65 12.07 28.63 2.20
C ALA A 65 11.23 27.74 3.11
N THR A 66 10.84 26.60 2.58
CA THR A 66 10.14 25.55 3.35
C THR A 66 11.00 24.30 3.36
N ARG A 67 11.12 23.67 4.52
CA ARG A 67 11.76 22.36 4.68
C ARG A 67 10.83 21.44 5.42
N ARG A 68 10.70 20.22 4.94
CA ARG A 68 9.80 19.23 5.51
C ARG A 68 10.57 18.00 5.94
N THR A 69 10.34 17.57 7.18
CA THR A 69 10.90 16.34 7.74
C THR A 69 9.74 15.48 8.22
N VAL A 70 9.68 14.24 7.73
CA VAL A 70 8.64 13.26 8.07
C VAL A 70 9.27 12.17 8.92
N SER A 71 8.72 11.91 10.10
CA SER A 71 9.24 10.90 11.00
C SER A 71 8.11 10.03 11.58
N PRO A 72 8.14 8.70 11.32
CA PRO A 72 9.01 8.02 10.38
C PRO A 72 8.62 8.30 8.91
N ALA A 73 9.57 8.23 7.98
CA ALA A 73 9.29 8.36 6.55
C ALA A 73 8.63 7.12 5.94
N ARG A 74 8.71 6.01 6.66
CA ARG A 74 8.04 4.72 6.37
C ARG A 74 7.28 4.30 7.61
N LEU A 75 5.99 3.99 7.45
CA LEU A 75 5.16 3.55 8.58
C LEU A 75 4.18 2.46 8.14
N PRO A 76 3.87 1.51 9.02
CA PRO A 76 2.81 0.54 8.79
C PRO A 76 1.43 1.21 8.72
N ARG A 77 0.53 0.66 7.93
CA ARG A 77 -0.85 1.12 7.86
C ARG A 77 -1.51 1.12 9.24
N GLY A 78 -2.20 2.22 9.55
CA GLY A 78 -2.89 2.42 10.82
C GLY A 78 -2.04 3.05 11.91
N GLU A 79 -0.80 3.40 11.60
CA GLU A 79 0.08 4.16 12.48
C GLU A 79 0.14 5.63 12.09
N ASP A 80 0.72 6.45 12.96
CA ASP A 80 0.84 7.89 12.77
C ASP A 80 2.29 8.29 12.49
N ALA A 81 2.46 9.26 11.59
CA ALA A 81 3.73 9.95 11.37
C ALA A 81 3.64 11.40 11.85
N GLU A 82 4.72 11.92 12.42
CA GLU A 82 4.85 13.34 12.73
C GLU A 82 5.58 14.05 11.58
N VAL A 83 5.03 15.17 11.15
CA VAL A 83 5.65 16.03 10.14
C VAL A 83 6.06 17.33 10.78
N LEU A 84 7.35 17.66 10.67
CA LEU A 84 7.90 18.96 11.00
C LEU A 84 8.07 19.77 9.73
N LEU A 85 7.27 20.83 9.60
CA LEU A 85 7.36 21.80 8.53
C LEU A 85 8.04 23.06 9.05
N GLU A 86 9.25 23.31 8.64
CA GLU A 86 9.99 24.52 8.95
C GLU A 86 9.75 25.56 7.86
N VAL A 87 9.29 26.73 8.26
CA VAL A 87 9.00 27.86 7.37
C VAL A 87 9.94 28.99 7.72
N ALA A 88 10.90 29.28 6.85
CA ALA A 88 11.89 30.33 7.04
C ALA A 88 11.57 31.54 6.17
N ASN A 89 11.62 32.73 6.77
CA ASN A 89 11.55 33.99 6.06
C ASN A 89 12.93 34.36 5.52
N THR A 90 13.15 34.22 4.23
CA THR A 90 14.42 34.58 3.57
C THR A 90 14.43 36.01 3.01
N ASP A 91 13.39 36.81 3.26
CA ASP A 91 13.38 38.22 2.91
C ASP A 91 14.08 39.07 4.00
N ARG A 92 14.57 40.23 3.60
CA ARG A 92 15.19 41.21 4.51
C ARG A 92 14.19 41.94 5.41
N ARG A 93 12.91 41.78 5.19
CA ARG A 93 11.81 42.41 5.95
C ARG A 93 11.05 41.36 6.73
N ALA A 94 10.50 41.78 7.85
CA ALA A 94 9.55 40.95 8.58
C ALA A 94 8.33 40.62 7.73
N GLY A 95 7.86 39.40 7.79
CA GLY A 95 6.65 38.95 7.11
C GLY A 95 5.39 39.56 7.74
N GLY A 96 4.30 39.57 6.95
CA GLY A 96 2.97 39.88 7.47
C GLY A 96 2.30 38.66 8.09
N LEU A 97 0.97 38.66 8.08
CA LEU A 97 0.16 37.50 8.45
C LEU A 97 0.12 36.52 7.28
N TRP A 98 0.67 35.32 7.49
CA TRP A 98 0.66 34.26 6.49
C TRP A 98 -0.27 33.13 6.90
N VAL A 99 -1.16 32.76 6.02
CA VAL A 99 -1.96 31.55 6.15
C VAL A 99 -1.34 30.47 5.27
N LEU A 100 -0.82 29.43 5.90
CA LEU A 100 -0.23 28.29 5.23
C LEU A 100 -1.24 27.16 5.18
N THR A 101 -1.39 26.53 4.03
CA THR A 101 -2.22 25.35 3.86
C THR A 101 -1.36 24.26 3.24
N GLU A 102 -1.22 23.15 3.96
CA GLU A 102 -0.49 21.98 3.47
C GLU A 102 -1.29 21.30 2.37
N GLN A 103 -0.61 20.89 1.30
CA GLN A 103 -1.24 20.07 0.27
C GLN A 103 -1.01 18.61 0.61
N LEU A 104 -2.08 17.92 0.97
CA LEU A 104 -2.06 16.50 1.28
C LEU A 104 -3.01 15.75 0.35
N PRO A 105 -2.67 14.52 -0.03
CA PRO A 105 -3.62 13.57 -0.59
C PRO A 105 -4.82 13.37 0.35
N VAL A 106 -6.00 13.14 -0.22
CA VAL A 106 -7.25 12.99 0.55
C VAL A 106 -7.17 11.77 1.49
N GLU A 107 -6.41 10.77 1.10
CA GLU A 107 -6.20 9.51 1.82
C GLU A 107 -5.48 9.69 3.17
N LEU A 108 -4.73 10.77 3.33
CA LEU A 108 -4.01 11.09 4.57
C LEU A 108 -4.79 12.02 5.50
N GLY A 109 -6.03 12.34 5.15
CA GLY A 109 -6.92 13.13 6.02
C GLY A 109 -7.02 14.60 5.65
N VAL A 110 -7.40 15.41 6.64
CA VAL A 110 -7.70 16.83 6.46
C VAL A 110 -6.40 17.62 6.28
N ARG A 111 -6.42 18.57 5.33
CA ARG A 111 -5.29 19.46 5.05
C ARG A 111 -5.10 20.44 6.22
N PRO A 112 -3.98 20.37 6.96
CA PRO A 112 -3.72 21.27 8.07
C PRO A 112 -3.51 22.70 7.55
N ARG A 113 -3.99 23.65 8.38
CA ARG A 113 -3.85 25.08 8.13
C ARG A 113 -3.15 25.73 9.31
N PHE A 114 -2.17 26.56 9.03
CA PHE A 114 -1.40 27.26 10.05
C PHE A 114 -1.45 28.76 9.79
N VAL A 115 -1.43 29.54 10.85
CA VAL A 115 -1.28 30.98 10.79
C VAL A 115 0.07 31.33 11.38
N VAL A 116 0.90 31.99 10.61
CA VAL A 116 2.22 32.46 11.05
C VAL A 116 2.22 33.98 10.99
N GLU A 117 2.36 34.58 12.18
CA GLU A 117 2.35 36.03 12.33
C GLU A 117 3.78 36.56 12.42
N ARG A 118 4.03 37.64 11.72
CA ARG A 118 5.23 38.53 11.83
C ARG A 118 6.56 37.76 11.94
N LEU A 119 6.80 36.81 11.05
CA LEU A 119 8.08 36.13 11.02
C LEU A 119 9.20 37.11 10.64
N SER A 120 10.12 37.37 11.58
CA SER A 120 11.25 38.27 11.39
C SER A 120 12.14 37.83 10.23
N SER A 121 12.95 38.74 9.68
CA SER A 121 13.95 38.40 8.66
C SER A 121 14.91 37.33 9.17
N GLY A 122 15.11 36.26 8.40
CA GLY A 122 15.96 35.12 8.77
C GLY A 122 15.39 34.18 9.83
N ALA A 123 14.23 34.49 10.42
CA ALA A 123 13.61 33.61 11.42
C ALA A 123 12.92 32.42 10.77
N THR A 124 12.86 31.32 11.51
CA THR A 124 12.19 30.07 11.12
C THR A 124 11.08 29.75 12.11
N ALA A 125 9.89 29.42 11.62
CA ALA A 125 8.77 28.94 12.40
C ALA A 125 8.62 27.42 12.20
N PRO A 126 8.78 26.60 13.26
CA PRO A 126 8.52 25.17 13.20
C PRO A 126 7.01 24.91 13.37
N LEU A 127 6.42 24.19 12.43
CA LEU A 127 5.02 23.79 12.45
C LEU A 127 4.95 22.25 12.48
N ARG A 128 4.24 21.71 13.44
CA ARG A 128 4.12 20.26 13.62
C ARG A 128 2.69 19.83 13.39
N TYR A 129 2.53 18.70 12.73
CA TYR A 129 1.24 18.05 12.55
C TYR A 129 1.41 16.53 12.41
N ARG A 130 0.34 15.80 12.67
CA ARG A 130 0.31 14.34 12.56
C ARG A 130 -0.43 13.93 11.31
N LEU A 131 0.05 12.86 10.69
CA LEU A 131 -0.59 12.20 9.57
C LEU A 131 -0.92 10.77 9.99
N HIS A 132 -2.14 10.36 9.68
CA HIS A 132 -2.57 8.99 9.91
C HIS A 132 -2.41 8.17 8.62
N GLY A 133 -1.69 7.06 8.67
CA GLY A 133 -1.48 6.14 7.56
C GLY A 133 -2.69 5.22 7.33
N GLY A 134 -3.87 5.79 7.06
CA GLY A 134 -5.10 5.01 6.91
C GLY A 134 -5.11 4.07 5.69
N ARG A 135 -4.36 4.40 4.65
CA ARG A 135 -4.24 3.62 3.42
C ARG A 135 -2.77 3.44 3.05
N ARG A 136 -2.41 2.25 2.57
CA ARG A 136 -1.06 1.99 2.06
C ARG A 136 -0.82 2.71 0.73
N GLY A 137 0.42 3.01 0.48
CA GLY A 137 0.86 3.68 -0.76
C GLY A 137 2.03 4.61 -0.55
N ARG A 138 2.54 5.15 -1.64
CA ARG A 138 3.52 6.22 -1.65
C ARG A 138 2.80 7.54 -1.84
N PHE A 139 2.91 8.42 -0.86
CA PHE A 139 2.22 9.71 -0.84
C PHE A 139 3.22 10.86 -0.93
N ALA A 140 2.94 11.81 -1.82
CA ALA A 140 3.68 13.06 -1.89
C ALA A 140 3.01 14.08 -0.96
N LEU A 141 3.80 14.64 -0.04
CA LEU A 141 3.39 15.69 0.88
C LEU A 141 3.87 17.03 0.35
N GLY A 142 2.99 18.04 0.35
CA GLY A 142 3.27 19.35 -0.18
C GLY A 142 3.00 19.50 -1.68
N PRO A 143 3.41 20.64 -2.29
CA PRO A 143 4.01 21.80 -1.63
C PRO A 143 3.03 22.58 -0.76
N VAL A 144 3.54 23.36 0.19
CA VAL A 144 2.72 24.27 0.99
C VAL A 144 2.18 25.39 0.12
N ARG A 145 0.89 25.69 0.26
CA ARG A 145 0.27 26.91 -0.30
C ARG A 145 0.22 28.00 0.76
N LEU A 146 0.78 29.13 0.41
CA LEU A 146 0.79 30.33 1.23
C LEU A 146 -0.26 31.30 0.71
N ARG A 147 -1.00 31.90 1.64
CA ARG A 147 -1.95 32.98 1.34
C ARG A 147 -1.57 34.17 2.20
N LEU A 148 -1.30 35.27 1.55
CA LEU A 148 -1.17 36.57 2.16
C LEU A 148 -2.47 37.31 2.00
N VAL A 149 -3.06 37.72 3.11
CA VAL A 149 -4.27 38.54 3.13
C VAL A 149 -3.87 39.91 3.63
N ASP A 150 -4.30 40.99 2.97
CA ASP A 150 -4.11 42.35 3.46
C ASP A 150 -4.92 42.60 4.75
N PRO A 151 -4.56 43.58 5.58
CA PRO A 151 -5.25 43.84 6.85
C PRO A 151 -6.75 44.08 6.73
N PHE A 152 -7.20 44.58 5.56
CA PHE A 152 -8.62 44.85 5.28
C PHE A 152 -9.35 43.65 4.66
N GLY A 153 -8.63 42.62 4.25
CA GLY A 153 -9.20 41.44 3.61
C GLY A 153 -9.69 41.67 2.19
N LEU A 154 -9.19 42.73 1.50
CA LEU A 154 -9.61 43.14 0.17
C LEU A 154 -8.82 42.42 -0.92
N VAL A 155 -7.56 42.11 -0.67
CA VAL A 155 -6.61 41.50 -1.61
C VAL A 155 -6.05 40.22 -1.04
N LEU A 156 -6.00 39.18 -1.88
CA LEU A 156 -5.41 37.91 -1.57
C LEU A 156 -4.31 37.59 -2.57
N ARG A 157 -3.12 37.31 -2.10
CA ARG A 157 -2.02 36.80 -2.92
C ARG A 157 -1.65 35.38 -2.50
N THR A 158 -1.53 34.50 -3.48
CA THR A 158 -1.13 33.11 -3.23
C THR A 158 0.27 32.87 -3.75
N ALA A 159 1.04 32.07 -3.02
CA ALA A 159 2.31 31.51 -3.46
C ALA A 159 2.34 30.03 -3.07
N ALA A 160 3.18 29.25 -3.75
CA ALA A 160 3.44 27.86 -3.39
C ALA A 160 4.91 27.71 -3.02
N GLY A 161 5.18 26.93 -1.99
CA GLY A 161 6.52 26.44 -1.73
C GLY A 161 6.96 25.46 -2.82
N THR A 162 8.23 25.13 -2.85
CA THR A 162 8.80 24.16 -3.81
C THR A 162 9.15 22.82 -3.16
N ASP A 163 9.20 22.79 -1.84
CA ASP A 163 9.59 21.62 -1.07
C ASP A 163 8.49 20.58 -0.99
N THR A 164 8.85 19.32 -1.25
CA THR A 164 7.97 18.15 -1.15
C THR A 164 8.71 17.04 -0.40
N ALA A 165 7.98 16.20 0.31
CA ALA A 165 8.51 15.00 0.93
C ALA A 165 7.66 13.79 0.54
N ALA A 166 8.26 12.60 0.61
CA ALA A 166 7.54 11.35 0.40
C ALA A 166 7.27 10.66 1.73
N LEU A 167 6.05 10.12 1.87
CA LEU A 167 5.66 9.24 2.95
C LEU A 167 5.28 7.89 2.32
N LEU A 168 5.92 6.82 2.78
CA LEU A 168 5.58 5.46 2.39
C LEU A 168 4.77 4.80 3.51
N VAL A 169 3.52 4.46 3.21
CA VAL A 169 2.66 3.67 4.11
C VAL A 169 2.69 2.23 3.63
N THR A 170 3.34 1.36 4.39
CA THR A 170 3.48 -0.07 4.09
C THR A 170 2.27 -0.86 4.58
N PRO A 171 2.01 -2.06 4.03
CA PRO A 171 1.07 -2.98 4.64
C PRO A 171 1.47 -3.30 6.09
N ARG A 172 0.48 -3.60 6.93
CA ARG A 172 0.76 -4.08 8.28
C ARG A 172 1.33 -5.50 8.21
N VAL A 173 2.36 -5.77 8.99
CA VAL A 173 2.98 -7.10 9.11
C VAL A 173 2.59 -7.70 10.45
N ARG A 174 1.91 -8.84 10.43
CA ARG A 174 1.61 -9.62 11.64
C ARG A 174 2.72 -10.60 11.89
N PRO A 175 3.18 -10.75 13.14
CA PRO A 175 4.13 -11.81 13.47
C PRO A 175 3.45 -13.17 13.27
N LEU A 176 4.10 -14.06 12.51
CA LEU A 176 3.62 -15.42 12.29
C LEU A 176 4.47 -16.40 13.09
N SER A 177 3.80 -17.34 13.75
CA SER A 177 4.43 -18.39 14.55
C SER A 177 4.57 -19.67 13.71
N GLY A 178 5.60 -20.45 13.99
CA GLY A 178 5.84 -21.75 13.36
C GLY A 178 7.04 -21.74 12.41
N SER A 179 7.76 -22.84 12.35
CA SER A 179 8.77 -23.10 11.33
C SER A 179 8.01 -23.39 10.02
N GLY A 180 8.00 -22.44 9.10
CA GLY A 180 7.20 -22.43 7.88
C GLY A 180 7.50 -23.50 6.85
N SER A 181 7.61 -24.73 7.30
CA SER A 181 7.59 -25.88 6.41
C SER A 181 6.12 -26.18 6.07
N LEU A 182 5.66 -25.67 4.93
CA LEU A 182 4.46 -26.18 4.26
C LEU A 182 4.68 -27.62 3.77
N THR A 183 5.38 -28.42 4.59
CA THR A 183 5.60 -29.85 4.30
C THR A 183 4.36 -30.58 4.74
N GLY A 184 3.53 -30.97 3.77
CA GLY A 184 2.47 -31.94 4.00
C GLY A 184 3.01 -33.16 4.71
N ALA A 185 2.30 -33.61 5.75
CA ALA A 185 2.50 -34.86 6.42
C ALA A 185 2.24 -36.03 5.44
N GLY A 186 3.19 -36.34 4.57
CA GLY A 186 3.03 -37.39 3.57
C GLY A 186 4.28 -37.77 2.81
N GLY A 187 5.32 -37.02 2.91
CA GLY A 187 6.56 -37.33 2.21
C GLY A 187 7.70 -37.65 3.19
N ASN A 188 8.32 -38.80 3.01
CA ASN A 188 9.54 -39.28 3.70
C ASN A 188 10.77 -38.36 3.53
N GLY A 189 10.54 -37.05 3.23
CA GLY A 189 11.58 -36.05 3.01
C GLY A 189 12.07 -35.27 4.24
N GLY A 190 11.54 -35.58 5.43
CA GLY A 190 11.89 -34.86 6.68
C GLY A 190 13.32 -35.03 7.19
N GLU A 191 14.06 -35.99 6.71
CA GLU A 191 15.46 -36.22 7.10
C GLU A 191 16.46 -35.50 6.16
N GLY A 192 16.12 -35.34 4.88
CA GLY A 192 16.99 -34.65 3.93
C GLY A 192 17.13 -33.15 4.20
N SER A 193 16.04 -32.49 4.62
CA SER A 193 16.04 -31.04 4.88
C SER A 193 16.71 -30.69 6.22
N ARG A 194 16.61 -31.55 7.24
CA ARG A 194 17.33 -31.33 8.52
C ARG A 194 18.82 -31.61 8.42
N ARG A 195 19.25 -32.48 7.51
CA ARG A 195 20.67 -32.72 7.26
C ARG A 195 21.37 -31.56 6.51
N SER A 196 20.62 -30.80 5.72
CA SER A 196 21.15 -29.65 5.00
C SER A 196 21.52 -28.46 5.91
N ILE A 197 20.95 -28.36 7.12
CA ILE A 197 21.20 -27.24 8.05
C ILE A 197 22.33 -27.56 9.06
N ALA A 198 22.69 -28.83 9.23
CA ALA A 198 23.59 -29.27 10.30
C ALA A 198 25.05 -29.52 9.89
N VAL A 199 25.40 -29.40 8.61
CA VAL A 199 26.78 -29.68 8.18
C VAL A 199 27.26 -28.55 7.26
N HIS A 200 27.62 -27.42 7.86
CA HIS A 200 28.57 -26.50 7.27
C HIS A 200 29.91 -26.67 7.99
N GLY A 201 30.55 -27.78 7.71
CA GLY A 201 31.99 -27.89 7.82
C GLY A 201 32.60 -27.39 6.51
N GLU A 202 33.60 -26.55 6.58
CA GLU A 202 34.31 -25.91 5.44
C GLU A 202 34.95 -26.89 4.42
N ASP A 203 34.74 -28.20 4.52
CA ASP A 203 35.47 -29.23 3.75
C ASP A 203 34.62 -30.09 2.79
N ASP A 204 33.30 -29.95 2.71
CA ASP A 204 32.46 -30.72 1.78
C ASP A 204 32.06 -29.94 0.52
N VAL A 205 33.07 -29.62 -0.26
CA VAL A 205 32.85 -29.21 -1.66
C VAL A 205 32.59 -30.47 -2.46
N SER A 206 31.34 -30.67 -2.93
CA SER A 206 31.02 -31.73 -3.87
C SER A 206 31.89 -31.59 -5.12
N THR A 207 32.70 -32.62 -5.44
CA THR A 207 33.58 -32.64 -6.61
C THR A 207 33.13 -33.77 -7.54
N ARG A 208 33.13 -33.50 -8.85
CA ARG A 208 32.93 -34.50 -9.89
C ARG A 208 34.15 -34.62 -10.82
N GLU A 209 34.23 -35.70 -11.52
CA GLU A 209 35.25 -35.86 -12.58
C GLU A 209 35.06 -34.80 -13.68
N TYR A 210 36.22 -34.29 -14.17
CA TYR A 210 36.26 -33.34 -15.26
C TYR A 210 35.70 -33.94 -16.56
N ARG A 211 34.88 -33.19 -17.25
CA ARG A 211 34.38 -33.52 -18.58
C ARG A 211 34.89 -32.49 -19.58
N TYR A 212 35.17 -32.97 -20.79
CA TYR A 212 35.63 -32.09 -21.87
C TYR A 212 34.67 -30.93 -22.10
N GLY A 213 35.16 -29.70 -21.91
CA GLY A 213 34.36 -28.47 -21.98
C GLY A 213 34.13 -27.78 -20.65
N ASP A 214 34.51 -28.39 -19.51
CA ASP A 214 34.43 -27.74 -18.20
C ASP A 214 35.50 -26.64 -18.07
N ASP A 215 35.20 -25.57 -17.33
CA ASP A 215 36.16 -24.49 -17.07
C ASP A 215 37.27 -24.98 -16.12
N LEU A 216 38.50 -24.96 -16.60
CA LEU A 216 39.69 -25.37 -15.84
C LEU A 216 39.95 -24.50 -14.59
N ARG A 217 39.29 -23.34 -14.47
CA ARG A 217 39.33 -22.49 -13.25
C ARG A 217 38.59 -23.09 -12.07
N LEU A 218 37.67 -24.03 -12.34
CA LEU A 218 36.85 -24.71 -11.33
C LEU A 218 37.52 -26.03 -10.86
N VAL A 219 38.74 -26.35 -11.30
CA VAL A 219 39.44 -27.55 -10.87
C VAL A 219 39.78 -27.48 -9.39
N HIS A 220 39.35 -28.50 -8.65
CA HIS A 220 39.65 -28.66 -7.23
C HIS A 220 40.93 -29.45 -7.01
N TRP A 221 42.08 -28.76 -7.02
CA TRP A 221 43.42 -29.36 -7.02
C TRP A 221 43.67 -30.35 -5.87
N ARG A 222 43.09 -30.10 -4.70
CA ARG A 222 43.25 -31.02 -3.53
C ARG A 222 42.52 -32.33 -3.77
N ALA A 223 41.31 -32.35 -4.36
CA ALA A 223 40.62 -33.57 -4.72
C ALA A 223 41.34 -34.29 -5.87
N THR A 224 41.77 -33.56 -6.91
CA THR A 224 42.57 -34.07 -8.02
C THR A 224 43.82 -34.75 -7.52
N ALA A 225 44.55 -34.20 -6.55
CA ALA A 225 45.74 -34.79 -5.98
C ALA A 225 45.47 -36.08 -5.16
N ARG A 226 44.25 -36.23 -4.64
CA ARG A 226 43.87 -37.42 -3.85
C ARG A 226 43.35 -38.55 -4.73
N THR A 227 42.60 -38.23 -5.81
CA THR A 227 42.00 -39.23 -6.71
C THR A 227 42.92 -39.61 -7.88
N GLY A 228 43.86 -38.74 -8.24
CA GLY A 228 44.71 -38.88 -9.43
C GLY A 228 44.01 -38.46 -10.72
N GLU A 229 42.73 -38.10 -10.72
CA GLU A 229 41.99 -37.65 -11.88
C GLU A 229 41.52 -36.22 -11.69
N LEU A 230 41.39 -35.47 -12.77
CA LEU A 230 40.99 -34.08 -12.75
C LEU A 230 39.57 -33.97 -12.16
N MET A 231 39.47 -33.33 -10.99
CA MET A 231 38.20 -33.11 -10.28
C MET A 231 37.80 -31.65 -10.39
N VAL A 232 36.57 -31.41 -10.80
CA VAL A 232 35.99 -30.04 -10.91
C VAL A 232 35.05 -29.80 -9.70
N ARG A 233 35.19 -28.63 -9.14
CA ARG A 233 34.30 -28.15 -8.08
C ARG A 233 32.91 -28.02 -8.65
N LEU A 234 31.95 -28.82 -8.13
CA LEU A 234 30.54 -28.62 -8.41
C LEU A 234 30.11 -27.42 -7.55
N GLU A 235 29.89 -26.27 -8.16
CA GLU A 235 29.12 -25.22 -7.50
C GLU A 235 27.67 -25.71 -7.40
N GLU A 236 27.37 -26.53 -6.41
CA GLU A 236 25.99 -26.69 -5.99
C GLU A 236 25.56 -25.33 -5.46
N ARG A 237 24.84 -24.58 -6.29
CA ARG A 237 24.09 -23.43 -5.79
C ARG A 237 23.23 -23.96 -4.65
N PRO A 238 23.40 -23.49 -3.39
CA PRO A 238 22.56 -23.94 -2.31
C PRO A 238 21.11 -23.69 -2.76
N TRP A 239 20.37 -24.75 -2.94
CA TRP A 239 18.98 -24.71 -3.38
C TRP A 239 18.19 -24.08 -2.24
N ARG A 240 18.08 -22.76 -2.24
CA ARG A 240 17.24 -22.04 -1.32
C ARG A 240 15.82 -22.40 -1.73
N ALA A 241 15.10 -23.06 -0.83
CA ALA A 241 13.70 -23.34 -1.04
C ALA A 241 13.01 -22.03 -1.43
N ALA A 242 12.58 -21.94 -2.68
CA ALA A 242 11.87 -20.77 -3.18
C ALA A 242 10.38 -21.00 -2.93
N ALA A 243 9.71 -20.04 -2.32
CA ALA A 243 8.26 -20.02 -2.21
C ALA A 243 7.69 -19.05 -3.24
N THR A 244 6.53 -19.38 -3.81
CA THR A 244 5.79 -18.48 -4.70
C THR A 244 4.55 -17.98 -3.99
N LEU A 245 4.41 -16.66 -3.90
CA LEU A 245 3.24 -16.00 -3.37
C LEU A 245 2.42 -15.44 -4.53
N PHE A 246 1.20 -15.93 -4.70
CA PHE A 246 0.27 -15.49 -5.74
C PHE A 246 -0.84 -14.64 -5.13
N LEU A 247 -1.06 -13.44 -5.67
CA LEU A 247 -2.07 -12.51 -5.18
C LEU A 247 -3.11 -12.23 -6.26
N ASP A 248 -4.37 -12.47 -5.94
CA ASP A 248 -5.49 -11.96 -6.73
C ASP A 248 -5.73 -10.50 -6.34
N THR A 249 -5.50 -9.59 -7.27
CA THR A 249 -5.73 -8.15 -7.04
C THR A 249 -6.90 -7.61 -7.85
N ARG A 250 -7.67 -8.47 -8.50
CA ARG A 250 -8.79 -8.08 -9.37
C ARG A 250 -9.88 -7.33 -8.59
N LEU A 251 -10.27 -6.18 -9.12
CA LEU A 251 -11.31 -5.34 -8.50
C LEU A 251 -12.69 -6.02 -8.44
N ASN A 252 -12.97 -6.93 -9.35
CA ASN A 252 -14.21 -7.71 -9.41
C ASN A 252 -14.22 -8.93 -8.47
N ALA A 253 -13.06 -9.31 -7.95
CA ALA A 253 -12.91 -10.42 -7.01
C ALA A 253 -12.90 -9.96 -5.53
N HIS A 254 -12.80 -8.66 -5.30
CA HIS A 254 -12.63 -8.09 -3.96
C HIS A 254 -13.67 -7.01 -3.64
N LEU A 255 -14.03 -6.95 -2.35
CA LEU A 255 -14.73 -5.81 -1.77
C LEU A 255 -13.73 -4.71 -1.48
N ARG A 256 -14.06 -3.48 -1.88
CA ARG A 256 -13.27 -2.30 -1.52
C ARG A 256 -14.01 -1.46 -0.51
N GLY A 257 -13.37 -1.20 0.59
CA GLY A 257 -13.77 -0.18 1.55
C GLY A 257 -13.86 1.17 0.84
N GLY A 258 -15.01 1.87 0.97
CA GLY A 258 -15.16 3.20 0.39
C GLY A 258 -14.08 4.15 0.91
N GLN A 259 -13.63 5.08 0.07
CA GLN A 259 -12.69 6.15 0.41
C GLN A 259 -13.37 7.17 1.33
N VAL A 260 -13.57 6.84 2.59
CA VAL A 260 -13.94 7.84 3.58
C VAL A 260 -12.75 7.96 4.52
N ALA A 261 -12.00 9.02 4.35
CA ALA A 261 -11.15 9.51 5.43
C ALA A 261 -12.10 9.84 6.58
N GLY A 262 -12.18 8.96 7.58
CA GLY A 262 -13.02 9.16 8.74
C GLY A 262 -12.61 10.46 9.43
N ALA A 263 -13.55 11.39 9.56
CA ALA A 263 -13.43 12.40 10.58
C ALA A 263 -13.36 11.69 11.94
N ALA A 264 -12.63 12.23 12.89
CA ALA A 264 -12.52 11.66 14.22
C ALA A 264 -13.92 11.43 14.80
N GLY A 265 -14.35 10.16 14.92
CA GLY A 265 -15.70 9.78 15.34
C GLY A 265 -16.51 8.94 14.35
N ASP A 266 -16.02 8.72 13.13
CA ASP A 266 -16.70 7.86 12.15
C ASP A 266 -16.56 6.36 12.52
N PRO A 267 -17.61 5.56 12.25
CA PRO A 267 -17.54 4.11 12.43
C PRO A 267 -16.40 3.53 11.59
N ALA A 268 -15.85 2.41 12.04
CA ALA A 268 -14.73 1.71 11.40
C ALA A 268 -14.89 1.67 9.87
N PRO A 269 -13.83 1.92 9.11
CA PRO A 269 -13.92 1.90 7.66
C PRO A 269 -14.47 0.55 7.20
N PRO A 270 -15.29 0.54 6.12
CA PRO A 270 -15.87 -0.68 5.62
C PRO A 270 -14.76 -1.70 5.29
N PRO A 271 -15.01 -2.98 5.54
CA PRO A 271 -14.04 -4.03 5.33
C PRO A 271 -13.56 -4.06 3.87
N ASP A 272 -12.26 -4.12 3.69
CA ASP A 272 -11.59 -4.18 2.40
C ASP A 272 -10.84 -5.52 2.30
N THR A 273 -11.36 -6.42 1.48
CA THR A 273 -10.79 -7.77 1.34
C THR A 273 -9.45 -7.76 0.61
N LEU A 274 -9.22 -6.81 -0.29
CA LEU A 274 -7.92 -6.65 -0.95
C LEU A 274 -6.85 -6.20 0.05
N GLU A 275 -7.20 -5.31 0.98
CA GLU A 275 -6.28 -4.90 2.03
C GLU A 275 -5.90 -6.05 2.96
N TRP A 276 -6.86 -6.94 3.27
CA TRP A 276 -6.56 -8.15 4.03
C TRP A 276 -5.61 -9.09 3.28
N VAL A 277 -5.85 -9.32 1.98
CA VAL A 277 -4.98 -10.14 1.11
C VAL A 277 -3.56 -9.57 1.07
N VAL A 278 -3.40 -8.26 0.96
CA VAL A 278 -2.08 -7.64 0.95
C VAL A 278 -1.41 -7.68 2.34
N GLU A 279 -2.18 -7.55 3.44
CA GLU A 279 -1.66 -7.74 4.80
C GLU A 279 -1.19 -9.19 5.02
N ALA A 280 -1.93 -10.17 4.52
CA ALA A 280 -1.55 -11.58 4.54
C ALA A 280 -0.28 -11.82 3.71
N ALA A 281 -0.22 -11.28 2.49
CA ALA A 281 0.96 -11.37 1.63
C ALA A 281 2.21 -10.79 2.27
N ALA A 282 2.08 -9.61 2.88
CA ALA A 282 3.18 -8.95 3.60
C ALA A 282 3.66 -9.79 4.79
N SER A 283 2.72 -10.31 5.59
CA SER A 283 3.03 -11.10 6.80
C SER A 283 3.71 -12.42 6.44
N ILE A 284 3.14 -13.17 5.49
CA ILE A 284 3.68 -14.46 5.02
C ILE A 284 5.01 -14.23 4.31
N GLY A 285 5.09 -13.26 3.41
CA GLY A 285 6.31 -12.97 2.66
C GLY A 285 7.48 -12.56 3.56
N VAL A 286 7.25 -11.65 4.50
CA VAL A 286 8.28 -11.23 5.47
C VAL A 286 8.70 -12.41 6.36
N HIS A 287 7.76 -13.26 6.77
CA HIS A 287 8.05 -14.44 7.57
C HIS A 287 8.97 -15.42 6.82
N LEU A 288 8.64 -15.76 5.57
CA LEU A 288 9.45 -16.66 4.73
C LEU A 288 10.84 -16.09 4.45
N LEU A 289 10.93 -14.79 4.12
CA LEU A 289 12.20 -14.12 3.88
C LEU A 289 13.10 -14.11 5.11
N ARG A 290 12.53 -13.91 6.31
CA ARG A 290 13.27 -13.98 7.58
C ARG A 290 13.78 -15.39 7.90
N GLN A 291 13.11 -16.42 7.40
CA GLN A 291 13.58 -17.81 7.50
C GLN A 291 14.64 -18.17 6.44
N GLY A 292 15.03 -17.23 5.59
CA GLY A 292 16.04 -17.43 4.55
C GLY A 292 15.51 -18.08 3.28
N ALA A 293 14.18 -18.25 3.14
CA ALA A 293 13.59 -18.74 1.90
C ALA A 293 13.70 -17.67 0.78
N GLY A 294 13.91 -18.10 -0.44
CA GLY A 294 13.68 -17.27 -1.63
C GLY A 294 12.19 -17.03 -1.80
N LEU A 295 11.80 -15.82 -2.19
CA LEU A 295 10.40 -15.47 -2.42
C LEU A 295 10.21 -14.91 -3.82
N ARG A 296 9.23 -15.44 -4.54
CA ARG A 296 8.70 -14.90 -5.79
C ARG A 296 7.28 -14.41 -5.55
N VAL A 297 6.96 -13.22 -6.03
CA VAL A 297 5.62 -12.63 -5.89
C VAL A 297 5.00 -12.46 -7.27
N ILE A 298 3.82 -13.02 -7.45
CA ILE A 298 3.05 -13.00 -8.70
C ILE A 298 1.67 -12.44 -8.38
N SER A 299 1.15 -11.59 -9.25
CA SER A 299 -0.25 -11.13 -9.20
C SER A 299 -1.03 -11.66 -10.41
N ASP A 300 -2.33 -11.39 -10.45
CA ASP A 300 -3.17 -11.65 -11.62
C ASP A 300 -2.68 -10.92 -12.88
N SER A 301 -1.91 -9.84 -12.74
CA SER A 301 -1.29 -9.11 -13.86
C SER A 301 0.07 -9.68 -14.29
N GLY A 302 0.66 -10.60 -13.55
CA GLY A 302 1.96 -11.21 -13.80
C GLY A 302 2.93 -11.11 -12.62
N GLU A 303 4.20 -11.33 -12.87
CA GLU A 303 5.25 -11.29 -11.84
C GLU A 303 5.49 -9.85 -11.37
N LEU A 304 5.44 -9.63 -10.05
CA LEU A 304 5.67 -8.32 -9.43
C LEU A 304 7.15 -8.05 -9.19
N THR A 305 7.90 -9.10 -8.91
CA THR A 305 9.35 -8.99 -8.74
C THR A 305 10.02 -9.23 -10.08
N PRO A 306 10.64 -8.24 -10.70
CA PRO A 306 11.39 -8.46 -11.92
C PRO A 306 12.55 -9.40 -11.60
N SER A 307 12.71 -10.43 -12.43
CA SER A 307 13.82 -11.40 -12.39
C SER A 307 15.18 -10.74 -12.74
N LEU A 308 15.28 -9.43 -12.62
CA LEU A 308 16.45 -8.64 -12.96
C LEU A 308 17.52 -8.76 -11.89
N GLY A 309 18.32 -9.81 -12.02
CA GLY A 309 19.68 -9.86 -11.54
C GLY A 309 19.81 -10.22 -10.06
N ARG A 310 20.31 -11.41 -9.80
CA ARG A 310 21.19 -11.86 -8.68
C ARG A 310 20.96 -11.32 -7.24
N GLY A 311 19.92 -10.57 -6.97
CA GLY A 311 19.53 -10.10 -5.64
C GLY A 311 18.30 -10.89 -5.13
N THR A 312 18.37 -11.43 -3.93
CA THR A 312 17.19 -11.94 -3.24
C THR A 312 16.35 -10.75 -2.80
N LEU A 313 15.04 -10.78 -3.10
CA LEU A 313 14.06 -9.81 -2.60
C LEU A 313 14.22 -9.65 -1.07
N GLY A 314 14.42 -8.43 -0.60
CA GLY A 314 14.49 -8.13 0.82
C GLY A 314 13.09 -7.87 1.42
N PRO A 315 12.92 -8.03 2.76
CA PRO A 315 11.65 -7.74 3.41
C PRO A 315 11.15 -6.30 3.18
N GLU A 316 12.06 -5.33 3.17
CA GLU A 316 11.71 -3.92 2.95
C GLU A 316 11.25 -3.65 1.51
N GLU A 317 11.93 -4.25 0.54
CA GLU A 317 11.58 -4.13 -0.87
C GLU A 317 10.22 -4.78 -1.17
N LEU A 318 9.95 -5.95 -0.57
CA LEU A 318 8.63 -6.57 -0.62
C LEU A 318 7.54 -5.64 -0.11
N LEU A 319 7.75 -5.01 1.05
CA LEU A 319 6.78 -4.10 1.63
C LEU A 319 6.56 -2.84 0.77
N GLU A 320 7.60 -2.31 0.12
CA GLU A 320 7.46 -1.21 -0.83
C GLU A 320 6.61 -1.60 -2.03
N GLN A 321 6.88 -2.75 -2.65
CA GLN A 321 6.11 -3.24 -3.79
C GLN A 321 4.65 -3.49 -3.42
N LEU A 322 4.40 -4.12 -2.27
CA LEU A 322 3.05 -4.36 -1.77
C LEU A 322 2.35 -3.06 -1.35
N ALA A 323 3.07 -2.03 -0.90
CA ALA A 323 2.49 -0.73 -0.61
C ALA A 323 1.91 -0.07 -1.87
N GLU A 324 2.59 -0.17 -2.99
CA GLU A 324 2.18 0.42 -4.27
C GLU A 324 1.22 -0.47 -5.08
N LEU A 325 1.03 -1.72 -4.67
CA LEU A 325 0.16 -2.68 -5.35
C LEU A 325 -1.30 -2.22 -5.31
N GLY A 326 -1.83 -1.84 -6.46
CA GLY A 326 -3.23 -1.44 -6.64
C GLY A 326 -4.13 -2.60 -7.05
N GLY A 327 -5.45 -2.38 -6.99
CA GLY A 327 -6.40 -3.32 -7.59
C GLY A 327 -6.33 -3.30 -9.12
N SER A 328 -6.31 -4.46 -9.74
CA SER A 328 -6.28 -4.64 -11.19
C SER A 328 -7.68 -4.62 -11.81
N ARG A 329 -7.76 -4.33 -13.10
CA ARG A 329 -9.02 -4.38 -13.88
C ARG A 329 -9.12 -5.62 -14.74
N TYR A 330 -8.25 -6.59 -14.58
CA TYR A 330 -8.34 -7.85 -15.32
C TYR A 330 -9.62 -8.61 -14.95
N ALA A 331 -10.20 -9.27 -15.94
CA ALA A 331 -11.43 -10.05 -15.73
C ALA A 331 -11.15 -11.43 -15.09
N GLY A 332 -10.00 -12.02 -15.40
CA GLY A 332 -9.60 -13.36 -14.95
C GLY A 332 -8.13 -13.42 -14.51
N LEU A 333 -7.67 -14.60 -14.14
CA LEU A 333 -6.33 -14.85 -13.61
C LEU A 333 -5.30 -15.29 -14.67
N GLN A 334 -5.64 -15.30 -15.95
CA GLN A 334 -4.85 -15.96 -17.01
C GLN A 334 -3.38 -15.51 -17.04
N SER A 335 -3.12 -14.20 -16.98
CA SER A 335 -1.75 -13.66 -17.02
C SER A 335 -0.93 -14.09 -15.81
N GLY A 336 -1.54 -14.05 -14.61
CA GLY A 336 -0.91 -14.49 -13.39
C GLY A 336 -0.68 -16.00 -13.36
N VAL A 337 -1.65 -16.79 -13.82
CA VAL A 337 -1.54 -18.26 -13.93
C VAL A 337 -0.43 -18.65 -14.91
N GLU A 338 -0.29 -17.93 -16.01
CA GLU A 338 0.80 -18.16 -16.95
C GLU A 338 2.17 -17.82 -16.34
N ALA A 339 2.25 -16.74 -15.54
CA ALA A 339 3.45 -16.42 -14.78
C ALA A 339 3.75 -17.48 -13.71
N LEU A 340 2.73 -17.99 -13.03
CA LEU A 340 2.86 -19.07 -12.05
C LEU A 340 3.35 -20.37 -12.71
N ARG A 341 2.85 -20.72 -13.88
CA ARG A 341 3.30 -21.87 -14.66
C ARG A 341 4.77 -21.72 -15.07
N ARG A 342 5.18 -20.54 -15.54
CA ARG A 342 6.59 -20.26 -15.89
C ARG A 342 7.51 -20.26 -14.67
N ALA A 343 7.00 -19.94 -13.51
CA ALA A 343 7.74 -20.02 -12.26
C ALA A 343 8.14 -21.45 -11.88
N GLY A 344 7.47 -22.45 -12.45
CA GLY A 344 7.75 -23.85 -12.18
C GLY A 344 7.23 -24.33 -10.81
N VAL A 345 7.67 -25.53 -10.42
CA VAL A 345 7.27 -26.18 -9.17
C VAL A 345 8.36 -26.14 -8.09
N ASP A 346 9.29 -25.22 -8.20
CA ASP A 346 10.41 -25.10 -7.27
C ASP A 346 9.95 -24.52 -5.92
N GLY A 347 9.37 -25.37 -5.08
CA GLY A 347 8.83 -25.00 -3.77
C GLY A 347 7.32 -24.75 -3.75
N PRO A 348 6.74 -24.48 -2.57
CA PRO A 348 5.32 -24.31 -2.38
C PRO A 348 4.80 -23.01 -3.00
N ALA A 349 3.59 -23.06 -3.55
CA ALA A 349 2.83 -21.85 -3.90
C ALA A 349 1.76 -21.57 -2.84
N ILE A 350 1.65 -20.30 -2.46
CA ILE A 350 0.64 -19.81 -1.54
C ILE A 350 -0.19 -18.79 -2.32
N CYS A 351 -1.43 -19.17 -2.64
CA CYS A 351 -2.35 -18.34 -3.41
C CYS A 351 -3.33 -17.63 -2.47
N LEU A 352 -3.35 -16.30 -2.52
CA LEU A 352 -4.27 -15.45 -1.79
C LEU A 352 -5.32 -14.93 -2.79
N LEU A 353 -6.55 -15.45 -2.68
CA LEU A 353 -7.56 -15.30 -3.70
C LEU A 353 -8.82 -14.61 -3.15
N GLY A 354 -9.42 -13.75 -3.96
CA GLY A 354 -10.75 -13.22 -3.72
C GLY A 354 -11.84 -14.21 -4.20
N LEU A 355 -12.88 -13.67 -4.84
CA LEU A 355 -13.92 -14.49 -5.45
C LEU A 355 -13.42 -15.05 -6.78
N VAL A 356 -13.23 -16.36 -6.85
CA VAL A 356 -12.75 -17.07 -8.04
C VAL A 356 -13.83 -17.89 -8.69
N GLY A 357 -13.76 -18.05 -10.02
CA GLY A 357 -14.63 -18.94 -10.79
C GLY A 357 -14.01 -20.32 -11.01
N PRO A 358 -14.81 -21.32 -11.43
CA PRO A 358 -14.33 -22.66 -11.69
C PRO A 358 -13.19 -22.70 -12.73
N ASP A 359 -13.26 -21.88 -13.77
CA ASP A 359 -12.24 -21.83 -14.82
C ASP A 359 -10.89 -21.33 -14.29
N ASP A 360 -10.90 -20.30 -13.44
CA ASP A 360 -9.70 -19.78 -12.79
C ASP A 360 -9.09 -20.85 -11.87
N VAL A 361 -9.94 -21.55 -11.10
CA VAL A 361 -9.50 -22.63 -10.19
C VAL A 361 -8.88 -23.79 -10.98
N HIS A 362 -9.50 -24.24 -12.05
CA HIS A 362 -8.95 -25.29 -12.91
C HIS A 362 -7.62 -24.86 -13.55
N ALA A 363 -7.49 -23.58 -13.92
CA ALA A 363 -6.25 -23.05 -14.49
C ALA A 363 -5.13 -23.04 -13.44
N LEU A 364 -5.42 -22.61 -12.20
CA LEU A 364 -4.47 -22.63 -11.08
C LEU A 364 -4.02 -24.06 -10.74
N ALA A 365 -4.97 -24.99 -10.61
CA ALA A 365 -4.68 -26.38 -10.29
C ALA A 365 -3.77 -27.03 -11.36
N ARG A 366 -4.03 -26.78 -12.63
CA ARG A 366 -3.18 -27.28 -13.73
C ARG A 366 -1.81 -26.62 -13.81
N ALA A 367 -1.69 -25.36 -13.40
CA ALA A 367 -0.41 -24.66 -13.42
C ALA A 367 0.57 -25.21 -12.37
N ARG A 368 0.07 -25.91 -11.35
CA ARG A 368 0.84 -26.42 -10.21
C ARG A 368 0.70 -27.93 -10.00
N SER A 369 0.59 -28.69 -11.09
CA SER A 369 0.56 -30.15 -11.04
C SER A 369 1.94 -30.71 -10.70
N GLY A 370 2.23 -30.93 -9.42
CA GLY A 370 3.52 -31.45 -8.96
C GLY A 370 3.45 -31.97 -7.51
N PRO A 371 4.52 -32.60 -7.00
CA PRO A 371 4.55 -33.21 -5.65
C PRO A 371 4.73 -32.17 -4.51
N GLY A 372 4.32 -30.94 -4.70
CA GLY A 372 4.40 -29.87 -3.68
C GLY A 372 3.11 -29.74 -2.89
N THR A 373 3.18 -29.23 -1.66
CA THR A 373 2.01 -28.87 -0.87
C THR A 373 1.67 -27.41 -1.13
N ASP A 374 0.82 -27.15 -2.13
CA ASP A 374 0.36 -25.82 -2.43
C ASP A 374 -0.79 -25.42 -1.49
N ALA A 375 -0.86 -24.15 -1.12
CA ALA A 375 -1.87 -23.62 -0.22
C ALA A 375 -2.69 -22.52 -0.93
N ALA A 376 -3.99 -22.52 -0.67
CA ALA A 376 -4.89 -21.47 -1.14
C ALA A 376 -5.68 -20.88 0.02
N VAL A 377 -5.71 -19.57 0.09
CA VAL A 377 -6.53 -18.79 1.00
C VAL A 377 -7.62 -18.12 0.18
N LEU A 378 -8.86 -18.47 0.43
CA LEU A 378 -10.03 -17.88 -0.22
C LEU A 378 -10.72 -16.92 0.75
N VAL A 379 -10.95 -15.70 0.34
CA VAL A 379 -11.67 -14.72 1.16
C VAL A 379 -13.18 -14.94 1.03
N ASP A 380 -13.90 -15.15 2.15
CA ASP A 380 -15.37 -15.27 2.19
C ASP A 380 -16.02 -13.92 1.94
N VAL A 381 -16.17 -13.57 0.65
CA VAL A 381 -16.72 -12.27 0.23
C VAL A 381 -18.14 -12.04 0.78
N ALA A 382 -18.94 -13.10 0.92
CA ALA A 382 -20.31 -12.98 1.46
C ALA A 382 -20.28 -12.59 2.94
N ALA A 383 -19.46 -13.26 3.76
CA ALA A 383 -19.28 -12.91 5.18
C ALA A 383 -18.73 -11.49 5.36
N TRP A 384 -17.82 -11.07 4.51
CA TRP A 384 -17.25 -9.71 4.55
C TRP A 384 -18.27 -8.63 4.16
N LEU A 385 -19.18 -8.92 3.22
CA LEU A 385 -20.31 -8.02 2.88
C LEU A 385 -21.25 -7.87 4.06
N ASP A 386 -21.56 -8.96 4.76
CA ASP A 386 -22.44 -8.93 5.93
C ASP A 386 -21.84 -8.16 7.10
N ALA A 387 -20.56 -8.38 7.38
CA ALA A 387 -19.83 -7.61 8.41
C ALA A 387 -19.81 -6.10 8.11
N GLY A 388 -19.80 -5.72 6.83
CA GLY A 388 -19.88 -4.32 6.40
C GLY A 388 -21.29 -3.73 6.35
N ALA A 389 -22.34 -4.54 6.52
CA ALA A 389 -23.72 -4.09 6.44
C ALA A 389 -24.21 -3.33 7.71
N THR A 390 -23.49 -3.43 8.83
CA THR A 390 -23.73 -2.66 10.06
C THR A 390 -23.41 -1.19 9.84
N GLY A 391 -24.33 -0.44 9.25
CA GLY A 391 -24.11 0.99 8.99
C GLY A 391 -24.99 1.56 7.88
N GLY A 392 -26.10 0.90 7.53
CA GLY A 392 -27.07 1.41 6.53
C GLY A 392 -26.73 1.04 5.08
N ARG A 393 -25.74 0.16 4.85
CA ARG A 393 -25.49 -0.45 3.54
C ARG A 393 -26.47 -1.61 3.28
N ARG A 394 -26.86 -1.79 2.02
CA ARG A 394 -27.75 -2.87 1.61
C ARG A 394 -27.10 -4.23 1.92
N SER A 395 -27.77 -5.04 2.73
CA SER A 395 -27.46 -6.45 2.88
C SER A 395 -27.67 -7.19 1.56
N LEU A 396 -26.92 -8.25 1.34
CA LEU A 396 -27.15 -9.17 0.21
C LEU A 396 -28.57 -9.75 0.28
N SER A 397 -29.19 -9.93 -0.88
CA SER A 397 -30.38 -10.78 -0.97
C SER A 397 -30.02 -12.22 -0.55
N PRO A 398 -30.95 -12.98 0.06
CA PRO A 398 -30.67 -14.37 0.42
C PRO A 398 -30.20 -15.21 -0.75
N THR A 399 -30.76 -15.00 -1.94
CA THR A 399 -30.37 -15.71 -3.18
C THR A 399 -28.92 -15.38 -3.58
N ALA A 400 -28.56 -14.10 -3.63
CA ALA A 400 -27.19 -13.69 -3.98
C ALA A 400 -26.15 -14.20 -2.96
N ARG A 401 -26.53 -14.24 -1.66
CA ARG A 401 -25.67 -14.83 -0.63
C ARG A 401 -25.44 -16.32 -0.89
N THR A 402 -26.50 -17.09 -1.12
CA THR A 402 -26.40 -18.53 -1.40
C THR A 402 -25.54 -18.78 -2.63
N GLU A 403 -25.71 -18.00 -3.67
CA GLU A 403 -24.91 -18.11 -4.90
C GLU A 403 -23.42 -17.86 -4.64
N LEU A 404 -23.06 -16.82 -3.88
CA LEU A 404 -21.67 -16.53 -3.52
C LEU A 404 -21.06 -17.64 -2.67
N CYS A 405 -21.78 -18.11 -1.64
CA CYS A 405 -21.33 -19.21 -0.79
C CYS A 405 -21.13 -20.50 -1.61
N THR A 406 -22.08 -20.88 -2.43
CA THR A 406 -21.98 -22.08 -3.28
C THR A 406 -20.80 -22.00 -4.25
N ARG A 407 -20.59 -20.85 -4.88
CA ARG A 407 -19.44 -20.63 -5.76
C ARG A 407 -18.12 -20.77 -5.02
N GLN A 408 -18.04 -20.24 -3.81
CA GLN A 408 -16.83 -20.31 -3.00
C GLN A 408 -16.55 -21.72 -2.49
N GLU A 409 -17.59 -22.45 -2.04
CA GLU A 409 -17.47 -23.86 -1.64
C GLU A 409 -17.00 -24.72 -2.81
N GLN A 410 -17.61 -24.56 -4.00
CA GLN A 410 -17.16 -25.24 -5.20
C GLN A 410 -15.70 -24.96 -5.54
N ALA A 411 -15.25 -23.71 -5.45
CA ALA A 411 -13.86 -23.33 -5.67
C ALA A 411 -12.92 -24.01 -4.65
N ALA A 412 -13.31 -24.03 -3.37
CA ALA A 412 -12.54 -24.68 -2.33
C ALA A 412 -12.44 -26.21 -2.53
N ASP A 413 -13.53 -26.85 -2.91
CA ASP A 413 -13.57 -28.30 -3.13
C ASP A 413 -12.78 -28.72 -4.37
N LEU A 414 -12.82 -27.94 -5.44
CA LEU A 414 -12.01 -28.16 -6.63
C LEU A 414 -10.51 -28.06 -6.31
N LEU A 415 -10.07 -27.07 -5.52
CA LEU A 415 -8.67 -26.94 -5.09
C LEU A 415 -8.27 -28.11 -4.17
N ARG A 416 -9.13 -28.49 -3.21
CA ARG A 416 -8.86 -29.63 -2.33
C ARG A 416 -8.74 -30.94 -3.11
N SER A 417 -9.61 -31.17 -4.10
CA SER A 417 -9.54 -32.34 -4.96
C SER A 417 -8.28 -32.38 -5.83
N ALA A 418 -7.69 -31.20 -6.11
CA ALA A 418 -6.40 -31.08 -6.79
C ALA A 418 -5.20 -31.21 -5.84
N GLY A 419 -5.41 -31.53 -4.56
CA GLY A 419 -4.34 -31.74 -3.56
C GLY A 419 -3.86 -30.48 -2.84
N TRP A 420 -4.56 -29.34 -2.98
CA TRP A 420 -4.21 -28.10 -2.30
C TRP A 420 -4.73 -28.10 -0.87
N GLN A 421 -3.97 -27.46 0.03
CA GLN A 421 -4.49 -27.06 1.33
C GLN A 421 -5.30 -25.79 1.19
N VAL A 422 -6.56 -25.80 1.62
CA VAL A 422 -7.48 -24.65 1.41
C VAL A 422 -8.03 -24.14 2.73
N ALA A 423 -7.81 -22.87 3.01
CA ALA A 423 -8.46 -22.12 4.08
C ALA A 423 -9.43 -21.10 3.50
N VAL A 424 -10.63 -21.02 4.08
CA VAL A 424 -11.63 -19.96 3.78
C VAL A 424 -11.62 -18.99 4.93
N VAL A 425 -11.42 -17.71 4.62
CA VAL A 425 -11.18 -16.66 5.62
C VAL A 425 -12.38 -15.76 5.78
N ARG A 426 -12.79 -15.56 7.02
CA ARG A 426 -13.86 -14.65 7.46
C ARG A 426 -13.29 -13.35 8.07
N PRO A 427 -14.09 -12.29 8.18
CA PRO A 427 -13.64 -10.98 8.68
C PRO A 427 -12.98 -10.99 10.06
N GLU A 428 -13.40 -11.89 10.95
CA GLU A 428 -12.92 -11.98 12.32
C GLU A 428 -11.55 -12.70 12.42
N GLN A 429 -11.15 -13.43 11.37
CA GLN A 429 -9.95 -14.26 11.40
C GLN A 429 -8.70 -13.44 11.09
N SER A 430 -7.72 -13.55 11.97
CA SER A 430 -6.41 -12.94 11.77
C SER A 430 -5.54 -13.74 10.79
N VAL A 431 -4.58 -13.08 10.17
CA VAL A 431 -3.60 -13.75 9.28
C VAL A 431 -2.84 -14.87 10.00
N GLU A 432 -2.54 -14.68 11.30
CA GLU A 432 -1.85 -15.68 12.11
C GLU A 432 -2.69 -16.95 12.31
N GLU A 433 -3.99 -16.80 12.54
CA GLU A 433 -4.90 -17.97 12.68
C GLU A 433 -4.97 -18.77 11.38
N VAL A 434 -5.07 -18.07 10.24
CA VAL A 434 -5.08 -18.71 8.92
C VAL A 434 -3.74 -19.40 8.64
N TRP A 435 -2.63 -18.76 8.96
CA TRP A 435 -1.30 -19.37 8.81
C TRP A 435 -1.14 -20.64 9.61
N ARG A 436 -1.65 -20.66 10.85
CA ARG A 436 -1.62 -21.87 11.71
C ARG A 436 -2.39 -23.06 11.11
N THR A 437 -3.40 -22.84 10.27
CA THR A 437 -4.10 -23.97 9.61
C THR A 437 -3.21 -24.72 8.63
N PHE A 438 -2.21 -24.05 8.05
CA PHE A 438 -1.26 -24.68 7.12
C PHE A 438 0.00 -25.23 7.80
N THR A 439 0.38 -24.71 8.95
CA THR A 439 1.64 -25.05 9.63
C THR A 439 1.43 -25.80 10.95
N GLY A 440 0.21 -25.91 11.43
CA GLY A 440 -0.14 -26.66 12.64
C GLY A 440 0.00 -28.18 12.42
N PRO A 441 0.20 -28.95 13.50
CA PRO A 441 0.10 -30.41 13.40
C PRO A 441 -1.30 -30.72 12.84
N VAL A 442 -1.36 -31.53 11.79
CA VAL A 442 -2.61 -32.06 11.24
C VAL A 442 -3.34 -32.71 12.41
N ALA A 443 -4.35 -32.01 12.94
CA ALA A 443 -5.27 -32.61 13.92
C ALA A 443 -5.92 -33.76 13.18
N GLY A 444 -5.49 -34.99 13.51
CA GLY A 444 -5.88 -36.17 12.79
C GLY A 444 -7.38 -36.17 12.58
N LEU A 445 -7.77 -36.47 11.37
CA LEU A 445 -9.06 -37.07 11.05
C LEU A 445 -9.23 -38.33 11.91
N ARG A 446 -9.53 -38.13 13.20
CA ARG A 446 -10.16 -39.18 13.99
C ARG A 446 -11.53 -39.35 13.37
N GLY A 447 -11.65 -40.40 12.61
CA GLY A 447 -12.86 -40.82 11.98
C GLY A 447 -14.04 -40.65 12.94
N ALA A 448 -15.06 -40.01 12.41
CA ALA A 448 -16.40 -40.21 12.95
C ALA A 448 -16.67 -41.70 12.84
N ALA A 449 -16.37 -42.41 13.93
CA ALA A 449 -16.83 -43.77 14.11
C ALA A 449 -18.36 -43.70 14.01
N TYR A 450 -18.89 -44.24 12.95
CA TYR A 450 -20.28 -44.60 12.81
C TYR A 450 -20.58 -45.59 13.95
N GLY A 451 -20.96 -45.08 15.11
CA GLY A 451 -21.61 -45.82 16.15
C GLY A 451 -23.05 -46.09 15.74
N SER A 452 -23.27 -47.22 15.09
CA SER A 452 -24.62 -47.78 14.99
C SER A 452 -25.13 -48.06 16.40
N PRO A 453 -26.31 -47.54 16.80
CA PRO A 453 -26.92 -47.99 18.03
C PRO A 453 -27.47 -49.39 17.83
N VAL A 454 -26.79 -50.38 18.44
CA VAL A 454 -27.35 -51.71 18.62
C VAL A 454 -28.56 -51.57 19.54
N ARG A 455 -29.76 -51.77 18.99
CA ARG A 455 -31.01 -51.93 19.76
C ARG A 455 -30.97 -53.28 20.44
N GLU A 456 -30.78 -53.36 21.75
CA GLU A 456 -31.15 -54.52 22.56
C GLU A 456 -32.65 -54.70 22.55
N VAL A 457 -33.10 -55.87 22.15
CA VAL A 457 -34.44 -56.36 22.29
C VAL A 457 -34.51 -57.08 23.62
N PRO A 458 -35.39 -56.72 24.56
CA PRO A 458 -35.53 -57.48 25.79
C PRO A 458 -36.36 -58.74 25.53
N ALA A 459 -35.97 -59.82 26.27
CA ALA A 459 -36.57 -61.12 26.29
C ALA A 459 -38.01 -61.13 26.92
#